data_f163f0a44bca1066026b790362baa4b9
#
_entry.id   f163f0a44bca1066026b790362baa4b9
#
_cell.length_a   1.000
_cell.length_b   1.000
_cell.length_c   1.000
_cell.angle_alpha   90.00
_cell.angle_beta   90.00
_cell.angle_gamma   90.00
#
_symmetry.space_group_name_H-M   'P 1'
#
loop_
_entity.id
_entity.type
_entity.pdbx_description
1 polymer ?
#
loop_
_entity_poly.entity_id
_entity_poly.type
_entity_poly.pdbx_seq_one_letter_code
_entity_poly.pdbx_strand_id
1 'polypeptide(L)'
;VSELAVIMFIPKSHTKLIYEYLFNEGVTVAKKDFNAKTHPNIEGVSNLEVIKTLKSLASRELVKEQFAWRHYYWYLTDAGILYLREYLALPAEIVPATIKTKPREIRVPHEDRAPRAAQGEKGDREAYRTEKVTEAGPGGAPVYRAGFGRGAPPPQ
;
A
#
# COMPACT_ATOMS: atom_id res chain seq x y z
N VAL A 1 -3.73 -44.19 4.17
CA VAL A 1 -4.28 -43.28 5.20
C VAL A 1 -4.99 -42.20 4.43
N SER A 2 -6.34 -42.34 4.32
CA SER A 2 -7.19 -41.39 3.61
C SER A 2 -7.12 -40.06 4.35
N GLU A 3 -6.55 -39.05 3.72
CA GLU A 3 -6.83 -37.67 4.09
C GLU A 3 -8.33 -37.45 3.95
N LEU A 4 -9.01 -37.48 5.07
CA LEU A 4 -10.34 -36.94 5.18
C LEU A 4 -10.21 -35.45 4.83
N ALA A 5 -10.47 -35.11 3.58
CA ALA A 5 -10.68 -33.75 3.16
C ALA A 5 -11.85 -33.25 4.01
N VAL A 6 -11.55 -32.52 5.07
CA VAL A 6 -12.56 -31.82 5.87
C VAL A 6 -13.17 -30.81 4.93
N ILE A 7 -14.30 -31.20 4.33
CA ILE A 7 -15.11 -30.33 3.50
C ILE A 7 -15.64 -29.25 4.44
N MET A 8 -15.00 -28.10 4.42
CA MET A 8 -15.41 -26.96 5.20
C MET A 8 -16.59 -26.31 4.51
N PHE A 9 -17.76 -26.50 5.09
CA PHE A 9 -18.97 -25.86 4.61
C PHE A 9 -19.02 -24.41 5.11
N ILE A 10 -18.89 -23.47 4.18
CA ILE A 10 -19.05 -22.05 4.47
C ILE A 10 -20.51 -21.67 4.19
N PRO A 11 -21.24 -21.10 5.15
CA PRO A 11 -22.61 -20.63 4.93
C PRO A 11 -22.66 -19.59 3.80
N LYS A 12 -23.70 -19.66 2.97
CA LYS A 12 -23.88 -18.70 1.87
C LYS A 12 -24.03 -17.25 2.36
N SER A 13 -24.58 -17.08 3.57
CA SER A 13 -24.67 -15.78 4.23
C SER A 13 -23.28 -15.18 4.49
N HIS A 14 -22.34 -15.98 5.02
CA HIS A 14 -20.96 -15.52 5.25
C HIS A 14 -20.24 -15.22 3.93
N THR A 15 -20.43 -16.06 2.91
CA THR A 15 -19.88 -15.80 1.58
C THR A 15 -20.39 -14.47 1.01
N LYS A 16 -21.68 -14.17 1.20
CA LYS A 16 -22.28 -12.92 0.76
C LYS A 16 -21.66 -11.71 1.47
N LEU A 17 -21.51 -11.76 2.79
CA LEU A 17 -20.87 -10.71 3.58
C LEU A 17 -19.41 -10.45 3.13
N ILE A 18 -18.66 -11.52 2.86
CA ILE A 18 -17.29 -11.40 2.36
C ILE A 18 -17.26 -10.72 1.00
N TYR A 19 -18.17 -11.08 0.11
CA TYR A 19 -18.25 -10.50 -1.23
C TYR A 19 -18.72 -9.05 -1.21
N GLU A 20 -19.68 -8.71 -0.37
CA GLU A 20 -20.13 -7.32 -0.16
C GLU A 20 -18.99 -6.45 0.36
N TYR A 21 -18.25 -6.93 1.34
CA TYR A 21 -17.08 -6.21 1.86
C TYR A 21 -16.02 -6.01 0.78
N LEU A 22 -15.64 -7.10 0.09
CA LEU A 22 -14.65 -7.04 -0.98
C LEU A 22 -15.06 -6.08 -2.12
N PHE A 23 -16.34 -6.09 -2.49
CA PHE A 23 -16.86 -5.21 -3.53
C PHE A 23 -16.84 -3.75 -3.11
N ASN A 24 -17.23 -3.44 -1.87
CA ASN A 24 -17.28 -2.07 -1.36
C ASN A 24 -15.87 -1.46 -1.25
N GLU A 25 -14.95 -2.20 -0.65
CA GLU A 25 -13.57 -1.71 -0.42
C GLU A 25 -12.66 -1.91 -1.64
N GLY A 26 -12.90 -2.93 -2.44
CA GLY A 26 -12.05 -3.32 -3.57
C GLY A 26 -10.75 -4.05 -3.17
N VAL A 27 -10.44 -4.08 -1.89
CA VAL A 27 -9.26 -4.74 -1.30
C VAL A 27 -9.64 -5.41 0.01
N THR A 28 -9.11 -6.60 0.26
CA THR A 28 -9.26 -7.28 1.55
C THR A 28 -7.92 -7.76 2.06
N VAL A 29 -7.69 -7.61 3.35
CA VAL A 29 -6.48 -8.04 4.03
C VAL A 29 -6.83 -9.00 5.15
N ALA A 30 -6.15 -10.14 5.22
CA ALA A 30 -6.32 -11.07 6.32
C ALA A 30 -4.96 -11.58 6.82
N LYS A 31 -4.80 -11.64 8.13
CA LYS A 31 -3.64 -12.28 8.76
C LYS A 31 -3.68 -13.78 8.51
N LYS A 32 -2.52 -14.41 8.26
CA LYS A 32 -2.40 -15.86 8.18
C LYS A 32 -2.54 -16.49 9.57
N ASP A 33 -3.76 -16.48 10.08
CA ASP A 33 -4.16 -17.09 11.34
C ASP A 33 -5.49 -17.83 11.11
N PHE A 34 -5.43 -19.14 11.09
CA PHE A 34 -6.59 -19.98 10.82
C PHE A 34 -7.44 -20.23 12.08
N ASN A 35 -6.90 -19.91 13.26
CA ASN A 35 -7.57 -20.12 14.53
C ASN A 35 -8.35 -18.88 15.01
N ALA A 36 -8.18 -17.74 14.35
CA ALA A 36 -8.91 -16.54 14.69
C ALA A 36 -10.40 -16.72 14.43
N LYS A 37 -11.19 -16.57 15.50
CA LYS A 37 -12.66 -16.81 15.48
C LYS A 37 -13.39 -15.78 14.62
N THR A 38 -12.88 -14.56 14.54
CA THR A 38 -13.50 -13.46 13.80
C THR A 38 -12.47 -12.73 12.95
N HIS A 39 -12.92 -12.22 11.80
CA HIS A 39 -12.14 -11.32 10.97
C HIS A 39 -12.27 -9.88 11.50
N PRO A 40 -11.18 -9.06 11.56
CA PRO A 40 -11.24 -7.73 12.17
C PRO A 40 -12.19 -6.76 11.46
N ASN A 41 -12.36 -6.91 10.15
CA ASN A 41 -13.15 -5.97 9.35
C ASN A 41 -14.51 -6.53 8.90
N ILE A 42 -14.78 -7.83 9.09
CA ILE A 42 -16.02 -8.46 8.68
C ILE A 42 -16.62 -9.16 9.91
N GLU A 43 -17.65 -8.56 10.47
CA GLU A 43 -18.30 -9.11 11.65
C GLU A 43 -19.02 -10.41 11.34
N GLY A 44 -19.01 -11.34 12.30
CA GLY A 44 -19.74 -12.61 12.20
C GLY A 44 -19.09 -13.67 11.32
N VAL A 45 -17.94 -13.39 10.68
CA VAL A 45 -17.23 -14.33 9.80
C VAL A 45 -15.88 -14.69 10.37
N SER A 46 -15.51 -15.97 10.35
CA SER A 46 -14.18 -16.40 10.81
C SER A 46 -13.10 -16.03 9.79
N ASN A 47 -11.90 -15.76 10.31
CA ASN A 47 -10.75 -15.42 9.45
C ASN A 47 -10.42 -16.56 8.45
N LEU A 48 -10.63 -17.81 8.85
CA LEU A 48 -10.44 -18.98 7.99
C LEU A 48 -11.40 -18.99 6.80
N GLU A 49 -12.68 -18.65 7.02
CA GLU A 49 -13.70 -18.58 5.96
C GLU A 49 -13.35 -17.50 4.95
N VAL A 50 -12.91 -16.32 5.42
CA VAL A 50 -12.43 -15.24 4.55
C VAL A 50 -11.26 -15.70 3.68
N ILE A 51 -10.23 -16.29 4.29
CA ILE A 51 -9.05 -16.77 3.56
C ILE A 51 -9.43 -17.83 2.51
N LYS A 52 -10.26 -18.80 2.86
CA LYS A 52 -10.67 -19.88 1.94
C LYS A 52 -11.53 -19.36 0.79
N THR A 53 -12.48 -18.47 1.08
CA THR A 53 -13.35 -17.87 0.06
C THR A 53 -12.52 -17.03 -0.93
N LEU A 54 -11.63 -16.19 -0.42
CA LEU A 54 -10.80 -15.32 -1.28
C LEU A 54 -9.76 -16.11 -2.08
N LYS A 55 -9.19 -17.18 -1.54
CA LYS A 55 -8.35 -18.12 -2.31
C LYS A 55 -9.13 -18.80 -3.44
N SER A 56 -10.39 -19.14 -3.22
CA SER A 56 -11.24 -19.67 -4.28
C SER A 56 -11.50 -18.65 -5.39
N LEU A 57 -11.61 -17.35 -5.07
CA LEU A 57 -11.69 -16.29 -6.08
C LEU A 57 -10.35 -16.08 -6.79
N ALA A 58 -9.23 -16.18 -6.07
CA ALA A 58 -7.89 -16.06 -6.63
C ALA A 58 -7.60 -17.20 -7.65
N SER A 59 -8.03 -18.43 -7.36
CA SER A 59 -7.89 -19.55 -8.30
C SER A 59 -8.70 -19.39 -9.60
N ARG A 60 -9.69 -18.50 -9.60
CA ARG A 60 -10.50 -18.11 -10.76
C ARG A 60 -10.04 -16.78 -11.39
N GLU A 61 -8.90 -16.23 -10.93
CA GLU A 61 -8.33 -14.98 -11.39
C GLU A 61 -9.24 -13.73 -11.21
N LEU A 62 -10.26 -13.84 -10.37
CA LEU A 62 -11.17 -12.74 -10.05
C LEU A 62 -10.57 -11.74 -9.07
N VAL A 63 -9.55 -12.16 -8.32
CA VAL A 63 -8.76 -11.33 -7.42
C VAL A 63 -7.27 -11.65 -7.57
N LYS A 64 -6.42 -10.65 -7.38
CA LYS A 64 -4.96 -10.82 -7.31
C LYS A 64 -4.58 -11.03 -5.84
N GLU A 65 -3.90 -12.15 -5.55
CA GLU A 65 -3.40 -12.44 -4.22
C GLU A 65 -1.94 -12.01 -4.10
N GLN A 66 -1.61 -11.31 -3.03
CA GLN A 66 -0.25 -11.04 -2.57
C GLN A 66 -0.09 -11.53 -1.14
N PHE A 67 1.10 -12.05 -0.80
CA PHE A 67 1.41 -12.47 0.55
C PHE A 67 2.68 -11.78 1.04
N ALA A 68 2.58 -10.99 2.10
CA ALA A 68 3.70 -10.30 2.71
C ALA A 68 3.50 -10.17 4.21
N TRP A 69 4.60 -10.31 5.00
CA TRP A 69 4.59 -10.11 6.46
C TRP A 69 3.48 -10.86 7.18
N ARG A 70 3.26 -12.13 6.83
CA ARG A 70 2.20 -13.01 7.37
C ARG A 70 0.76 -12.52 7.13
N HIS A 71 0.55 -11.65 6.16
CA HIS A 71 -0.76 -11.19 5.75
C HIS A 71 -0.99 -11.51 4.28
N TYR A 72 -2.22 -11.87 3.96
CA TYR A 72 -2.73 -11.98 2.61
C TYR A 72 -3.38 -10.66 2.23
N TYR A 73 -3.13 -10.22 1.01
CA TYR A 73 -3.74 -9.05 0.39
C TYR A 73 -4.41 -9.51 -0.90
N TRP A 74 -5.69 -9.23 -1.02
CA TRP A 74 -6.44 -9.54 -2.23
C TRP A 74 -6.97 -8.25 -2.84
N TYR A 75 -6.65 -8.06 -4.12
CA TYR A 75 -7.09 -6.91 -4.92
C TYR A 75 -8.10 -7.38 -5.94
N LEU A 76 -9.26 -6.72 -5.98
CA LEU A 76 -10.31 -7.04 -6.92
C LEU A 76 -9.89 -6.66 -8.34
N THR A 77 -10.08 -7.58 -9.30
CA THR A 77 -9.83 -7.33 -10.73
C THR A 77 -11.11 -6.85 -11.42
N ASP A 78 -11.00 -6.32 -12.65
CA ASP A 78 -12.17 -5.90 -13.42
C ASP A 78 -13.12 -7.06 -13.70
N ALA A 79 -12.58 -8.24 -14.01
CA ALA A 79 -13.38 -9.46 -14.13
C ALA A 79 -14.06 -9.83 -12.81
N GLY A 80 -13.38 -9.63 -11.68
CA GLY A 80 -13.94 -9.84 -10.34
C GLY A 80 -15.09 -8.88 -10.03
N ILE A 81 -14.98 -7.62 -10.45
CA ILE A 81 -16.05 -6.63 -10.27
C ILE A 81 -17.32 -7.07 -11.02
N LEU A 82 -17.19 -7.50 -12.27
CA LEU A 82 -18.33 -7.98 -13.06
C LEU A 82 -18.97 -9.21 -12.41
N TYR A 83 -18.18 -10.18 -12.01
CA TYR A 83 -18.66 -11.39 -11.33
C TYR A 83 -19.38 -11.09 -10.02
N LEU A 84 -18.81 -10.23 -9.17
CA LEU A 84 -19.42 -9.89 -7.89
C LEU A 84 -20.69 -9.05 -8.05
N ARG A 85 -20.73 -8.18 -9.06
CA ARG A 85 -21.92 -7.39 -9.38
C ARG A 85 -23.09 -8.29 -9.79
N GLU A 86 -22.83 -9.28 -10.61
CA GLU A 86 -23.83 -10.28 -11.01
C GLU A 86 -24.29 -11.13 -9.82
N TYR A 87 -23.34 -11.62 -9.02
CA TYR A 87 -23.61 -12.45 -7.85
C TYR A 87 -24.44 -11.73 -6.77
N LEU A 88 -24.13 -10.47 -6.52
CA LEU A 88 -24.82 -9.63 -5.52
C LEU A 88 -26.03 -8.89 -6.09
N ALA A 89 -26.30 -9.01 -7.39
CA ALA A 89 -27.37 -8.29 -8.10
C ALA A 89 -27.29 -6.76 -7.89
N LEU A 90 -26.09 -6.19 -7.96
CA LEU A 90 -25.86 -4.76 -7.77
C LEU A 90 -26.02 -3.98 -9.07
N PRO A 91 -26.57 -2.74 -9.02
CA PRO A 91 -26.64 -1.87 -10.18
C PRO A 91 -25.25 -1.45 -10.67
N ALA A 92 -25.18 -1.10 -11.97
CA ALA A 92 -23.93 -0.71 -12.62
C ALA A 92 -23.29 0.58 -12.04
N GLU A 93 -24.08 1.40 -11.37
CA GLU A 93 -23.66 2.67 -10.78
C GLU A 93 -22.77 2.48 -9.55
N ILE A 94 -22.90 1.34 -8.85
CA ILE A 94 -22.09 1.06 -7.67
C ILE A 94 -20.72 0.55 -8.13
N VAL A 95 -19.67 1.26 -7.71
CA VAL A 95 -18.28 0.92 -8.01
C VAL A 95 -17.47 0.79 -6.71
N PRO A 96 -16.46 -0.10 -6.69
CA PRO A 96 -15.57 -0.25 -5.54
C PRO A 96 -14.86 1.05 -5.15
N ALA A 97 -14.51 1.18 -3.89
CA ALA A 97 -13.80 2.35 -3.38
C ALA A 97 -12.44 2.59 -4.06
N THR A 98 -11.78 1.54 -4.55
CA THR A 98 -10.53 1.62 -5.28
C THR A 98 -10.63 2.33 -6.63
N ILE A 99 -11.80 2.29 -7.27
CA ILE A 99 -12.06 2.92 -8.57
C ILE A 99 -12.63 4.33 -8.39
N LYS A 100 -13.27 4.62 -7.25
CA LYS A 100 -13.76 5.96 -6.98
C LYS A 100 -12.63 6.98 -7.01
N THR A 101 -12.66 7.87 -7.97
CA THR A 101 -11.72 8.99 -8.04
C THR A 101 -11.93 9.87 -6.81
N LYS A 102 -10.98 9.91 -5.90
CA LYS A 102 -11.01 10.88 -4.81
C LYS A 102 -10.95 12.27 -5.44
N PRO A 103 -11.89 13.18 -5.11
CA PRO A 103 -11.79 14.54 -5.57
C PRO A 103 -10.43 15.06 -5.12
N ARG A 104 -9.59 15.44 -6.07
CA ARG A 104 -8.30 16.05 -5.80
C ARG A 104 -8.62 17.37 -5.12
N GLU A 105 -8.29 17.49 -3.84
CA GLU A 105 -8.31 18.81 -3.20
C GLU A 105 -7.44 19.71 -4.05
N ILE A 106 -8.09 20.63 -4.76
CA ILE A 106 -7.38 21.69 -5.45
C ILE A 106 -6.73 22.48 -4.32
N ARG A 107 -5.44 22.22 -4.08
CA ARG A 107 -4.65 23.12 -3.26
C ARG A 107 -4.73 24.44 -3.97
N VAL A 108 -5.64 25.29 -3.54
CA VAL A 108 -5.64 26.71 -3.88
C VAL A 108 -4.23 27.20 -3.60
N PRO A 109 -3.50 27.70 -4.60
CA PRO A 109 -2.21 28.32 -4.33
C PRO A 109 -2.50 29.35 -3.24
N HIS A 110 -1.83 29.22 -2.13
CA HIS A 110 -1.96 30.19 -1.05
C HIS A 110 -1.29 31.47 -1.55
N GLU A 111 -2.09 32.32 -2.20
CA GLU A 111 -1.68 33.57 -2.80
C GLU A 111 -1.30 34.65 -1.74
N ASP A 112 -1.44 34.30 -0.47
CA ASP A 112 -1.07 35.16 0.66
C ASP A 112 0.29 34.79 1.29
N ARG A 113 1.21 34.23 0.54
CA ARG A 113 2.60 34.33 0.96
C ARG A 113 3.14 35.66 0.42
N ALA A 114 2.87 36.74 1.17
CA ALA A 114 3.58 38.00 1.02
C ALA A 114 5.07 37.69 0.75
N PRO A 115 5.69 38.37 -0.21
CA PRO A 115 7.12 38.18 -0.46
C PRO A 115 7.85 38.52 0.83
N ARG A 116 8.29 37.48 1.53
CA ARG A 116 9.18 37.66 2.69
C ARG A 116 10.43 38.33 2.14
N ALA A 117 10.47 39.62 2.36
CA ALA A 117 11.58 40.47 1.97
C ALA A 117 12.89 39.72 2.25
N ALA A 118 13.67 39.52 1.21
CA ALA A 118 15.02 39.02 1.29
C ALA A 118 15.86 40.16 1.91
N GLN A 119 15.74 40.34 3.20
CA GLN A 119 16.63 41.19 4.00
C GLN A 119 17.13 40.35 5.17
N GLY A 120 18.41 40.16 5.16
CA GLY A 120 19.16 39.74 6.33
C GLY A 120 19.67 38.29 6.26
N GLU A 121 20.96 38.18 6.43
CA GLU A 121 21.71 37.00 6.83
C GLU A 121 22.25 36.07 5.75
N LYS A 122 22.88 36.66 4.75
CA LYS A 122 23.99 35.95 4.08
C LYS A 122 25.28 35.91 4.94
N GLY A 123 25.39 36.75 5.96
CA GLY A 123 26.58 36.82 6.81
C GLY A 123 26.72 35.68 7.82
N ASP A 124 25.62 35.27 8.45
CA ASP A 124 25.69 34.26 9.54
C ASP A 124 25.94 32.83 9.05
N ARG A 125 25.60 32.53 7.82
CA ARG A 125 25.79 31.17 7.29
C ARG A 125 27.22 30.91 6.83
N GLU A 126 27.94 31.93 6.45
CA GLU A 126 29.38 31.83 6.14
C GLU A 126 30.23 31.82 7.42
N ALA A 127 29.86 32.59 8.44
CA ALA A 127 30.53 32.58 9.75
C ALA A 127 30.41 31.19 10.41
N TYR A 128 29.21 30.56 10.40
CA TYR A 128 29.02 29.22 10.95
C TYR A 128 29.78 28.11 10.19
N ARG A 129 30.04 28.32 8.91
CA ARG A 129 30.76 27.38 8.07
C ARG A 129 32.26 27.46 8.25
N THR A 130 32.81 28.65 8.55
CA THR A 130 34.23 28.86 8.84
C THR A 130 34.59 28.43 10.26
N GLU A 131 33.71 28.65 11.25
CA GLU A 131 33.97 28.26 12.63
C GLU A 131 34.02 26.73 12.82
N LYS A 132 33.19 25.97 12.08
CA LYS A 132 33.17 24.50 12.14
C LYS A 132 34.36 23.82 11.46
N VAL A 133 35.11 24.54 10.63
CA VAL A 133 36.32 24.02 9.96
C VAL A 133 37.59 24.21 10.80
N THR A 134 37.59 25.17 11.74
CA THR A 134 38.73 25.46 12.58
C THR A 134 38.79 24.66 13.88
N GLU A 135 37.73 23.99 14.28
CA GLU A 135 37.65 23.22 15.54
C GLU A 135 37.86 21.70 15.39
N ALA A 136 38.21 21.24 14.19
CA ALA A 136 38.60 19.85 13.98
C ALA A 136 40.13 19.71 14.15
N GLY A 137 40.53 19.47 15.38
CA GLY A 137 41.79 18.89 15.90
C GLY A 137 43.12 19.12 15.16
N PRO A 138 44.23 19.13 15.89
CA PRO A 138 45.54 19.41 15.34
C PRO A 138 45.99 18.26 14.41
N GLY A 139 46.08 18.54 13.12
CA GLY A 139 46.83 17.72 12.19
C GLY A 139 46.05 16.97 11.13
N GLY A 140 45.61 17.67 10.09
CA GLY A 140 45.23 17.01 8.89
C GLY A 140 44.19 17.78 8.07
N ALA A 141 44.64 18.36 6.98
CA ALA A 141 43.72 18.84 5.96
C ALA A 141 42.82 17.70 5.49
N PRO A 142 41.49 17.88 5.40
CA PRO A 142 40.61 16.83 4.89
C PRO A 142 40.89 16.60 3.41
N VAL A 143 41.55 15.48 3.09
CA VAL A 143 41.68 15.03 1.71
C VAL A 143 40.32 14.52 1.26
N TYR A 144 39.59 15.33 0.55
CA TYR A 144 38.44 14.88 -0.19
C TYR A 144 38.89 13.91 -1.27
N ARG A 145 38.68 12.63 -1.04
CA ARG A 145 38.88 11.61 -2.06
C ARG A 145 37.77 11.79 -3.12
N ALA A 146 38.15 12.53 -4.18
CA ALA A 146 37.30 12.73 -5.33
C ALA A 146 37.01 11.39 -5.99
N GLY A 147 35.72 11.15 -6.26
CA GLY A 147 35.32 10.44 -7.42
C GLY A 147 35.10 8.93 -7.29
N PHE A 148 33.88 8.57 -7.07
CA PHE A 148 33.28 7.52 -7.89
C PHE A 148 32.88 8.16 -9.22
N GLY A 149 33.85 8.43 -10.08
CA GLY A 149 33.68 8.85 -11.47
C GLY A 149 33.48 7.61 -12.33
N ARG A 150 32.41 7.63 -13.11
CA ARG A 150 32.11 6.70 -14.20
C ARG A 150 33.33 6.54 -15.12
N GLY A 151 33.64 5.29 -15.49
CA GLY A 151 34.74 4.91 -16.33
C GLY A 151 34.84 5.70 -17.66
N ALA A 152 36.04 6.13 -17.97
CA ALA A 152 36.39 6.64 -19.27
C ALA A 152 36.42 5.52 -20.30
N PRO A 153 36.03 5.76 -21.57
CA PRO A 153 36.15 4.79 -22.63
C PRO A 153 37.64 4.55 -22.99
N PRO A 154 38.02 3.36 -23.49
CA PRO A 154 39.39 3.07 -23.83
C PRO A 154 39.87 3.87 -25.07
N PRO A 155 41.12 4.23 -25.17
CA PRO A 155 41.69 4.90 -26.36
C PRO A 155 41.80 3.93 -27.54
N GLN A 156 41.51 4.46 -28.75
CA GLN A 156 41.75 3.75 -30.02
C GLN A 156 43.23 3.75 -30.36
#